data_490bdd8486a602da12d50530eb3040da
#
_entry.id   490bdd8486a602da12d50530eb3040da
#
_cell.length_a   1.000
_cell.length_b   1.000
_cell.length_c   1.000
_cell.angle_alpha   90.00
_cell.angle_beta   90.00
_cell.angle_gamma   90.00
#
_symmetry.space_group_name_H-M   'P 1'
#
loop_
_entity.id
_entity.type
_entity.pdbx_description
1 polymer ?
#
loop_
_entity_poly.entity_id
_entity_poly.type
_entity_poly.pdbx_seq_one_letter_code
_entity_poly.pdbx_strand_id
1 'polypeptide(L)' 'MYIIARNITGPRLRCEALMVDKKTFTPWPPTSEDGWRRAYKFRDKLMAEVVRMEADPMGEQLKVIEAVYIP' A
#
# COMPACT_ATOMS: atom_id res chain seq x y z
N MET A 1 -6.82 -4.76 -7.08
CA MET A 1 -6.86 -4.27 -5.69
C MET A 1 -5.89 -3.11 -5.52
N TYR A 2 -6.03 -2.39 -4.44
CA TYR A 2 -5.24 -1.18 -4.18
C TYR A 2 -4.60 -1.26 -2.80
N ILE A 3 -3.41 -0.68 -2.67
CA ILE A 3 -2.72 -0.56 -1.39
C ILE A 3 -2.36 0.90 -1.14
N ILE A 4 -2.10 1.23 0.12
CA ILE A 4 -1.59 2.53 0.49
C ILE A 4 -0.08 2.39 0.69
N ALA A 5 0.70 3.13 -0.08
CA ALA A 5 2.14 3.01 -0.13
C ALA A 5 2.85 4.28 0.31
N ARG A 6 4.03 4.11 0.90
CA ARG A 6 4.95 5.21 1.22
C ARG A 6 6.36 4.87 0.75
N ASN A 7 7.21 5.88 0.68
CA ASN A 7 8.63 5.71 0.30
C ASN A 7 8.80 5.02 -1.05
N ILE A 8 8.01 5.45 -2.03
CA ILE A 8 8.07 4.89 -3.39
C ILE A 8 9.38 5.34 -4.04
N THR A 9 10.23 4.39 -4.39
CA THR A 9 11.53 4.67 -4.97
C THR A 9 11.86 3.77 -6.15
N GLY A 10 12.67 4.30 -7.07
CA GLY A 10 13.28 3.54 -8.14
C GLY A 10 12.33 3.14 -9.27
N PRO A 11 12.91 2.61 -10.37
CA PRO A 11 12.13 2.25 -11.56
C PRO A 11 11.24 1.03 -11.35
N ARG A 12 11.46 0.25 -10.29
CA ARG A 12 10.65 -0.94 -9.98
C ARG A 12 9.58 -0.67 -8.93
N LEU A 13 9.32 0.58 -8.62
CA LEU A 13 8.30 1.00 -7.65
C LEU A 13 8.41 0.27 -6.31
N ARG A 14 9.62 0.16 -5.79
CA ARG A 14 9.80 -0.37 -4.44
C ARG A 14 9.25 0.63 -3.44
N CYS A 15 8.49 0.12 -2.49
CA CYS A 15 7.85 0.97 -1.49
C CYS A 15 7.55 0.17 -0.23
N GLU A 16 6.82 0.78 0.68
CA GLU A 16 6.29 0.10 1.85
C GLU A 16 4.77 0.24 1.82
N ALA A 17 4.08 -0.88 2.02
CA ALA A 17 2.62 -0.93 2.00
C ALA A 17 2.04 -0.95 3.40
N LEU A 18 0.93 -0.22 3.60
CA LEU A 18 0.20 -0.23 4.86
C LEU A 18 -0.30 -1.64 5.16
N MET A 19 -0.05 -2.10 6.38
CA MET A 19 -0.45 -3.43 6.82
C MET A 19 -1.89 -3.47 7.34
N VAL A 20 -2.39 -4.67 7.55
CA VAL A 20 -3.78 -4.90 8.01
C VAL A 20 -4.08 -4.29 9.38
N ASP A 21 -3.07 -4.00 10.19
CA ASP A 21 -3.24 -3.31 11.46
C ASP A 21 -3.50 -1.81 11.28
N LYS A 22 -3.33 -1.28 10.07
CA LYS A 22 -3.50 0.12 9.70
C LYS A 22 -2.53 1.07 10.41
N LYS A 23 -1.44 0.53 10.94
CA LYS A 23 -0.44 1.31 11.70
C LYS A 23 0.98 1.09 11.20
N THR A 24 1.32 -0.14 10.80
CA THR A 24 2.66 -0.48 10.38
C THR A 24 2.72 -0.71 8.87
N PHE A 25 3.93 -0.76 8.33
CA PHE A 25 4.18 -0.91 6.90
C PHE A 25 5.07 -2.11 6.66
N THR A 26 4.91 -2.74 5.50
CA THR A 26 5.69 -3.90 5.08
C THR A 26 6.36 -3.62 3.73
N PRO A 27 7.56 -4.16 3.48
CA PRO A 27 8.19 -3.99 2.17
C PRO A 27 7.29 -4.46 1.03
N TRP A 28 7.30 -3.69 -0.05
CA TRP A 28 6.49 -3.99 -1.22
C TRP A 28 7.32 -3.76 -2.49
N PRO A 29 7.27 -4.59 -3.55
CA PRO A 29 6.38 -5.75 -3.71
C PRO A 29 6.77 -6.89 -2.77
N PRO A 30 5.80 -7.75 -2.39
CA PRO A 30 6.07 -8.85 -1.49
C PRO A 30 6.92 -9.93 -2.15
N THR A 31 7.78 -10.56 -1.35
CA THR A 31 8.60 -11.67 -1.83
C THR A 31 8.00 -13.02 -1.45
N SER A 32 6.88 -13.01 -0.73
CA SER A 32 6.21 -14.21 -0.26
C SER A 32 4.71 -13.98 -0.18
N GLU A 33 3.95 -15.07 -0.14
CA GLU A 33 2.51 -15.02 0.06
C GLU A 33 2.15 -14.37 1.40
N ASP A 34 2.96 -14.60 2.43
CA ASP A 34 2.74 -14.00 3.74
C ASP A 34 2.85 -12.48 3.69
N GLY A 35 3.84 -11.95 2.97
CA GLY A 35 3.95 -10.51 2.77
C GLY A 35 2.74 -9.94 2.04
N TRP A 36 2.22 -10.66 1.06
CA TRP A 36 0.99 -10.27 0.37
C TRP A 36 -0.19 -10.19 1.32
N ARG A 37 -0.35 -11.19 2.19
CA ARG A 37 -1.46 -11.23 3.16
C ARG A 37 -1.39 -10.13 4.20
N ARG A 38 -0.19 -9.75 4.62
CA ARG A 38 -0.01 -8.72 5.64
C ARG A 38 -0.39 -7.33 5.18
N ALA A 39 -0.27 -7.06 3.89
CA ALA A 39 -0.64 -5.76 3.34
C ALA A 39 -2.16 -5.60 3.32
N TYR A 40 -2.62 -4.41 3.69
CA TYR A 40 -4.05 -4.09 3.62
C TYR A 40 -4.41 -3.82 2.17
N LYS A 41 -5.33 -4.60 1.63
CA LYS A 41 -5.75 -4.48 0.24
C LYS A 41 -7.19 -3.98 0.15
N PHE A 42 -7.38 -2.93 -0.63
CA PHE A 42 -8.70 -2.35 -0.86
C PHE A 42 -9.19 -2.79 -2.24
N ARG A 43 -10.45 -3.19 -2.33
CA ARG A 43 -11.07 -3.52 -3.61
C ARG A 43 -11.42 -2.26 -4.38
N ASP A 44 -11.78 -1.22 -3.66
CA ASP A 44 -12.27 0.03 -4.22
C ASP A 44 -11.22 1.11 -4.01
N LYS A 45 -10.79 1.73 -5.11
CA LYS A 45 -9.81 2.81 -5.06
C LYS A 45 -10.30 3.98 -4.21
N LEU A 46 -11.59 4.28 -4.27
CA LEU A 46 -12.17 5.38 -3.50
C LEU A 46 -12.02 5.15 -1.99
N MET A 47 -12.26 3.92 -1.53
CA MET A 47 -12.08 3.58 -0.12
C MET A 47 -10.62 3.70 0.29
N ALA A 48 -9.70 3.27 -0.56
CA ALA A 48 -8.26 3.43 -0.29
C ALA A 48 -7.91 4.91 -0.17
N GLU A 49 -8.43 5.76 -1.05
CA GLU A 49 -8.19 7.19 -1.01
C GLU A 49 -8.75 7.83 0.26
N VAL A 50 -9.93 7.41 0.72
CA VAL A 50 -10.51 7.92 1.95
C VAL A 50 -9.61 7.62 3.14
N VAL A 51 -9.13 6.39 3.25
CA VAL A 51 -8.22 6.00 4.33
C VAL A 51 -6.91 6.77 4.24
N ARG A 52 -6.36 6.93 3.02
CA ARG A 52 -5.14 7.70 2.80
C ARG A 52 -5.32 9.15 3.24
N MET A 53 -6.46 9.76 2.90
CA MET A 53 -6.74 11.16 3.27
C MET A 53 -6.85 11.35 4.78
N GLU A 54 -7.38 10.36 5.48
CA GLU A 54 -7.45 10.41 6.94
C GLU A 54 -6.06 10.36 7.58
N ALA A 55 -5.17 9.54 7.01
CA ALA A 55 -3.81 9.36 7.53
C ALA A 55 -2.85 10.44 7.06
N ASP A 56 -3.04 10.95 5.85
CA ASP A 56 -2.17 11.95 5.22
C ASP A 56 -3.01 12.89 4.35
N PRO A 57 -3.68 13.88 4.97
CA PRO A 57 -4.60 14.77 4.24
C PRO A 57 -3.96 15.51 3.06
N MET A 58 -2.68 15.85 3.17
CA MET A 58 -1.98 16.59 2.13
C MET A 58 -1.46 15.71 1.00
N GLY A 59 -1.45 14.39 1.19
CA GLY A 59 -0.93 13.47 0.19
C GLY A 59 0.57 13.56 -0.04
N GLU A 60 1.31 13.98 0.97
CA GLU A 60 2.76 14.20 0.85
C GLU A 60 3.57 12.92 0.99
N GLN A 61 3.12 11.98 1.81
CA GLN A 61 3.86 10.77 2.13
C GLN A 61 3.19 9.50 1.61
N LEU A 62 1.87 9.47 1.60
CA LEU A 62 1.11 8.29 1.25
C LEU A 62 0.46 8.43 -0.12
N LYS A 63 0.45 7.34 -0.87
CA LYS A 63 -0.20 7.26 -2.18
C LYS A 63 -0.94 5.95 -2.32
N VAL A 64 -2.02 5.96 -3.09
CA VAL A 64 -2.75 4.75 -3.44
C VAL A 64 -2.19 4.24 -4.75
N ILE A 65 -1.78 2.97 -4.76
CA ILE A 65 -1.31 2.32 -5.99
C ILE A 65 -2.04 1.01 -6.19
N GLU A 66 -2.10 0.57 -7.44
CA GLU A 66 -2.70 -0.71 -7.76
C GLU A 66 -1.78 -1.84 -7.36
N ALA A 67 -2.34 -2.87 -6.73
CA ALA A 67 -1.59 -4.03 -6.27
C ALA A 67 -2.00 -5.27 -7.03
N VAL A 68 -1.03 -5.94 -7.64
CA VAL A 68 -1.24 -7.18 -8.36
C VAL A 68 -0.28 -8.21 -7.81
N TYR A 69 -0.81 -9.36 -7.39
CA TYR A 69 0.01 -10.48 -6.97
C TYR A 69 0.28 -11.40 -8.14
N ILE A 70 1.56 -11.58 -8.44
CA ILE A 70 2.01 -12.50 -9.49
C ILE A 70 2.75 -13.63 -8.78
N PRO A 71 2.13 -14.80 -8.72
CA PRO A 71 2.73 -15.94 -8.02
C PRO A 71 3.98 -16.46 -8.72
#